data_ab6f089891cef5c981c72e320dbc830b
#
_entry.id   ab6f089891cef5c981c72e320dbc830b
#
_cell.length_a   1.000
_cell.length_b   1.000
_cell.length_c   1.000
_cell.angle_alpha   90.00
_cell.angle_beta   90.00
_cell.angle_gamma   90.00
#
_symmetry.space_group_name_H-M   'P 1'
#
loop_
_entity.id
_entity.type
_entity.pdbx_description
1 polymer ?
#
loop_
_entity_poly.entity_id
_entity_poly.type
_entity_poly.pdbx_seq_one_letter_code
_entity_poly.pdbx_strand_id
1 'polypeptide(L)'
;MYVCMYVNQLIRRCSLLDLALFVYTAPTSAPLNVIAFLNNSGSIIVTWEPVPVEHRLGAIQGYKVIYTAQSTGQQKVLTVNRHVLSTELPNLLIYTLYNIQVLAFNSAGESPTSLTLTVRSAEDGKKIENLLVY
;
A
#
# COMPACT_ATOMS: atom_id res chain seq x y z
N MET A 1 0.42 -40.46 -7.57
CA MET A 1 0.85 -39.18 -6.98
C MET A 1 0.04 -38.04 -7.59
N TYR A 2 -0.59 -37.29 -6.75
CA TYR A 2 -1.39 -36.15 -7.20
C TYR A 2 -0.55 -34.89 -7.03
N VAL A 3 -0.58 -34.01 -8.01
CA VAL A 3 0.16 -32.75 -7.98
C VAL A 3 -0.85 -31.63 -7.83
N CYS A 4 -0.65 -30.78 -6.83
CA CYS A 4 -1.35 -29.52 -6.74
C CYS A 4 -0.77 -28.55 -7.75
N MET A 5 -1.49 -28.30 -8.81
CA MET A 5 -1.05 -27.33 -9.80
C MET A 5 -1.93 -26.09 -9.75
N TYR A 6 -1.26 -24.97 -9.76
CA TYR A 6 -1.89 -23.67 -9.87
C TYR A 6 -1.94 -23.27 -11.34
N VAL A 7 -3.12 -23.20 -11.90
CA VAL A 7 -3.33 -22.70 -13.25
C VAL A 7 -4.42 -21.64 -13.17
N ASN A 8 -4.09 -20.42 -13.55
CA ASN A 8 -5.02 -19.28 -13.52
C ASN A 8 -5.73 -19.13 -12.16
N GLN A 9 -4.97 -19.22 -11.07
CA GLN A 9 -5.45 -19.09 -9.71
C GLN A 9 -6.43 -20.18 -9.24
N LEU A 10 -6.54 -21.26 -9.99
CA LEU A 10 -7.35 -22.40 -9.60
C LEU A 10 -6.44 -23.54 -9.16
N ILE A 11 -6.69 -24.04 -7.95
CA ILE A 11 -6.03 -25.26 -7.48
C ILE A 11 -6.66 -26.44 -8.19
N ARG A 12 -5.88 -27.13 -8.99
CA ARG A 12 -6.30 -28.36 -9.64
C ARG A 12 -5.68 -29.57 -8.94
N ARG A 13 -6.53 -30.43 -8.46
CA ARG A 13 -6.16 -31.72 -7.87
C ARG A 13 -5.10 -31.62 -6.78
N CYS A 14 -5.53 -31.56 -5.57
CA CYS A 14 -4.71 -31.83 -4.41
C CYS A 14 -5.03 -33.19 -3.84
N SER A 15 -4.01 -34.03 -3.60
CA SER A 15 -4.18 -35.18 -2.75
C SER A 15 -4.18 -34.74 -1.29
N LEU A 16 -4.67 -35.61 -0.40
CA LEU A 16 -4.65 -35.36 1.04
C LEU A 16 -3.23 -35.14 1.57
N LEU A 17 -2.22 -35.69 0.90
CA LEU A 17 -0.82 -35.53 1.28
C LEU A 17 -0.25 -34.17 0.89
N ASP A 18 -0.91 -33.50 -0.08
CA ASP A 18 -0.48 -32.19 -0.58
C ASP A 18 -1.20 -31.03 0.07
N LEU A 19 -2.06 -31.27 1.08
CA LEU A 19 -2.79 -30.24 1.80
C LEU A 19 -1.88 -29.23 2.49
N ALA A 20 -0.64 -29.59 2.75
CA ALA A 20 0.36 -28.69 3.31
C ALA A 20 1.03 -27.79 2.27
N LEU A 21 0.84 -28.07 0.98
CA LEU A 21 1.41 -27.30 -0.11
C LEU A 21 0.39 -26.23 -0.55
N PHE A 22 0.26 -25.17 0.23
CA PHE A 22 -0.49 -24.02 -0.20
C PHE A 22 0.35 -23.21 -1.17
N VAL A 23 -0.11 -23.13 -2.41
CA VAL A 23 0.46 -22.18 -3.38
C VAL A 23 -0.27 -20.87 -3.20
N TYR A 24 0.40 -19.90 -2.63
CA TYR A 24 -0.13 -18.57 -2.50
C TYR A 24 0.08 -17.79 -3.80
N THR A 25 -0.87 -16.97 -4.15
CA THR A 25 -0.70 -15.96 -5.20
C THR A 25 -0.68 -14.57 -4.58
N ALA A 26 -0.17 -13.61 -5.35
CA ALA A 26 -0.22 -12.22 -4.92
C ALA A 26 -1.68 -11.76 -4.70
N PRO A 27 -1.93 -10.83 -3.79
CA PRO A 27 -3.27 -10.28 -3.61
C PRO A 27 -3.79 -9.68 -4.90
N THR A 28 -5.09 -9.86 -5.18
CA THR A 28 -5.70 -9.41 -6.42
C THR A 28 -6.33 -8.02 -6.34
N SER A 29 -6.44 -7.46 -5.14
CA SER A 29 -7.01 -6.13 -4.91
C SER A 29 -6.06 -5.27 -4.10
N ALA A 30 -6.05 -3.98 -4.42
CA ALA A 30 -5.37 -2.98 -3.61
C ALA A 30 -6.06 -2.79 -2.25
N PRO A 31 -5.36 -2.19 -1.26
CA PRO A 31 -6.02 -1.71 -0.05
C PRO A 31 -7.16 -0.75 -0.38
N LEU A 32 -8.18 -0.75 0.47
CA LEU A 32 -9.39 0.06 0.25
C LEU A 32 -9.28 1.42 0.95
N ASN A 33 -10.12 2.34 0.48
CA ASN A 33 -10.32 3.65 1.12
C ASN A 33 -9.01 4.36 1.47
N VAL A 34 -8.09 4.37 0.53
CA VAL A 34 -6.81 5.06 0.71
C VAL A 34 -7.05 6.56 0.72
N ILE A 35 -6.62 7.21 1.78
CA ILE A 35 -6.74 8.65 1.97
C ILE A 35 -5.34 9.20 2.29
N ALA A 36 -5.01 10.32 1.71
CA ALA A 36 -3.78 11.04 2.00
C ALA A 36 -4.10 12.51 2.23
N PHE A 37 -3.56 13.07 3.29
CA PHE A 37 -3.82 14.47 3.66
C PHE A 37 -2.65 15.08 4.41
N LEU A 38 -2.57 16.39 4.35
CA LEU A 38 -1.61 17.16 5.13
C LEU A 38 -2.20 17.40 6.53
N ASN A 39 -1.48 17.00 7.57
CA ASN A 39 -1.91 17.23 8.94
C ASN A 39 -1.46 18.60 9.47
N ASN A 40 -1.88 18.96 10.69
CA ASN A 40 -1.54 20.23 11.32
C ASN A 40 -0.05 20.39 11.64
N SER A 41 0.72 19.32 11.66
CA SER A 41 2.16 19.38 11.88
C SER A 41 2.97 19.57 10.59
N GLY A 42 2.30 19.64 9.45
CA GLY A 42 2.97 19.79 8.15
C GLY A 42 3.39 18.48 7.51
N SER A 43 3.01 17.36 8.08
CA SER A 43 3.33 16.03 7.55
C SER A 43 2.19 15.50 6.70
N ILE A 44 2.50 14.70 5.67
CA ILE A 44 1.50 13.97 4.91
C ILE A 44 1.24 12.64 5.61
N ILE A 45 -0.01 12.44 5.98
CA ILE A 45 -0.50 11.19 6.57
C ILE A 45 -1.23 10.40 5.48
N VAL A 46 -0.95 9.13 5.39
CA VAL A 46 -1.62 8.20 4.48
C VAL A 46 -2.30 7.13 5.32
N THR A 47 -3.58 6.91 5.08
CA THR A 47 -4.39 5.88 5.75
C THR A 47 -5.07 4.99 4.74
N TRP A 48 -5.33 3.76 5.11
CA TRP A 48 -6.01 2.78 4.24
C TRP A 48 -6.74 1.73 5.06
N GLU A 49 -7.58 0.97 4.40
CA GLU A 49 -8.22 -0.21 4.96
C GLU A 49 -7.59 -1.47 4.37
N PRO A 50 -7.62 -2.59 5.10
CA PRO A 50 -7.06 -3.85 4.61
C PRO A 50 -7.68 -4.32 3.30
N VAL A 51 -6.92 -5.09 2.55
CA VAL A 51 -7.44 -5.81 1.40
C VAL A 51 -8.57 -6.74 1.85
N PRO A 52 -9.72 -6.79 1.14
CA PRO A 52 -10.78 -7.73 1.46
C PRO A 52 -10.27 -9.18 1.52
N VAL A 53 -10.81 -9.96 2.44
CA VAL A 53 -10.33 -11.33 2.72
C VAL A 53 -10.30 -12.19 1.45
N GLU A 54 -11.33 -12.09 0.62
CA GLU A 54 -11.48 -12.84 -0.63
C GLU A 54 -10.41 -12.51 -1.68
N HIS A 55 -9.72 -11.38 -1.56
CA HIS A 55 -8.70 -10.92 -2.50
C HIS A 55 -7.27 -11.03 -1.97
N ARG A 56 -7.10 -11.52 -0.75
CA ARG A 56 -5.76 -11.64 -0.15
C ARG A 56 -4.92 -12.76 -0.73
N LEU A 57 -5.56 -13.87 -1.04
CA LEU A 57 -4.95 -15.09 -1.63
C LEU A 57 -3.68 -15.56 -0.91
N GLY A 58 -3.67 -15.36 0.39
CA GLY A 58 -2.57 -15.65 1.29
C GLY A 58 -2.53 -14.62 2.40
N ALA A 59 -1.74 -14.85 3.43
CA ALA A 59 -1.62 -13.91 4.54
C ALA A 59 -0.89 -12.64 4.08
N ILE A 60 -1.55 -11.50 4.23
CA ILE A 60 -0.91 -10.21 3.97
C ILE A 60 0.25 -10.03 4.96
N GLN A 61 1.43 -9.74 4.44
CA GLN A 61 2.64 -9.50 5.24
C GLN A 61 2.82 -8.03 5.56
N GLY A 62 2.38 -7.15 4.67
CA GLY A 62 2.52 -5.74 4.86
C GLY A 62 1.95 -4.92 3.70
N TYR A 63 2.26 -3.64 3.76
CA TYR A 63 1.85 -2.67 2.75
C TYR A 63 3.06 -1.85 2.31
N LYS A 64 3.00 -1.38 1.08
CA LYS A 64 3.99 -0.44 0.55
C LYS A 64 3.28 0.85 0.16
N VAL A 65 3.76 1.95 0.68
CA VAL A 65 3.30 3.28 0.29
C VAL A 65 4.33 3.85 -0.69
N ILE A 66 3.90 4.07 -1.92
CA ILE A 66 4.73 4.59 -3.01
C ILE A 66 4.40 6.06 -3.15
N TYR A 67 5.39 6.92 -3.05
CA TYR A 67 5.18 8.35 -3.21
C TYR A 67 6.25 8.95 -4.11
N THR A 68 5.78 9.74 -5.08
CA THR A 68 6.63 10.31 -6.15
C THR A 68 6.47 11.82 -6.16
N ALA A 69 7.59 12.52 -6.03
CA ALA A 69 7.60 13.98 -6.16
C ALA A 69 7.41 14.36 -7.63
N GLN A 70 6.36 15.12 -7.94
CA GLN A 70 6.09 15.53 -9.31
C GLN A 70 7.19 16.41 -9.90
N SER A 71 7.83 17.24 -9.07
CA SER A 71 8.86 18.17 -9.52
C SER A 71 10.14 17.51 -10.00
N THR A 72 10.51 16.37 -9.40
CA THR A 72 11.77 15.67 -9.69
C THR A 72 11.57 14.31 -10.32
N GLY A 73 10.36 13.76 -10.24
CA GLY A 73 10.07 12.38 -10.63
C GLY A 73 10.66 11.33 -9.68
N GLN A 74 11.26 11.77 -8.57
CA GLN A 74 11.87 10.85 -7.61
C GLN A 74 10.80 10.06 -6.86
N GLN A 75 10.86 8.75 -7.02
CA GLN A 75 9.96 7.82 -6.35
C GLN A 75 10.62 7.24 -5.11
N LYS A 76 9.86 7.17 -4.03
CA LYS A 76 10.25 6.50 -2.79
C LYS A 76 9.19 5.49 -2.39
N VAL A 77 9.61 4.46 -1.66
CA VAL A 77 8.72 3.40 -1.16
C VAL A 77 8.94 3.24 0.33
N LEU A 78 7.86 3.32 1.08
CA LEU A 78 7.85 3.05 2.51
C LEU A 78 7.11 1.73 2.75
N THR A 79 7.80 0.76 3.35
CA THR A 79 7.23 -0.54 3.67
C THR A 79 6.85 -0.60 5.13
N VAL A 80 5.63 -1.03 5.40
CA VAL A 80 5.09 -1.20 6.76
C VAL A 80 4.52 -2.61 6.94
N ASN A 81 4.41 -3.06 8.18
CA ASN A 81 3.89 -4.38 8.46
C ASN A 81 2.35 -4.44 8.32
N ARG A 82 1.81 -5.66 8.34
CA ARG A 82 0.38 -5.93 8.12
C ARG A 82 -0.58 -5.29 9.14
N HIS A 83 -0.10 -4.90 10.30
CA HIS A 83 -0.93 -4.30 11.36
C HIS A 83 -1.00 -2.78 11.25
N VAL A 84 -0.17 -2.19 10.40
CA VAL A 84 -0.13 -0.75 10.21
C VAL A 84 -1.09 -0.37 9.09
N LEU A 85 -2.04 0.50 9.39
CA LEU A 85 -3.05 1.00 8.46
C LEU A 85 -2.96 2.51 8.28
N SER A 86 -1.93 3.14 8.84
CA SER A 86 -1.66 4.56 8.71
C SER A 86 -0.17 4.81 8.84
N THR A 87 0.35 5.74 8.07
CA THR A 87 1.76 6.12 8.18
C THR A 87 1.95 7.59 7.81
N GLU A 88 3.01 8.14 8.34
CA GLU A 88 3.49 9.47 8.00
C GLU A 88 4.64 9.35 6.99
N LEU A 89 4.61 10.17 5.94
CA LEU A 89 5.65 10.14 4.91
C LEU A 89 6.87 10.94 5.38
N PRO A 90 8.07 10.32 5.45
CA PRO A 90 9.27 10.99 5.90
C PRO A 90 9.99 11.75 4.77
N ASN A 91 10.80 12.72 5.15
CA ASN A 91 11.80 13.36 4.28
C ASN A 91 11.20 13.90 2.97
N LEU A 92 10.09 14.63 3.07
CA LEU A 92 9.47 15.25 1.94
C LEU A 92 10.18 16.55 1.55
N LEU A 93 10.22 16.82 0.24
CA LEU A 93 10.58 18.13 -0.27
C LEU A 93 9.52 19.14 0.13
N ILE A 94 9.91 20.37 0.37
CA ILE A 94 8.97 21.44 0.72
C ILE A 94 8.12 21.83 -0.48
N TYR A 95 6.88 22.23 -0.22
CA TYR A 95 5.92 22.79 -1.18
C TYR A 95 5.84 22.01 -2.50
N THR A 96 5.89 20.69 -2.42
CA THR A 96 5.97 19.80 -3.57
C THR A 96 4.75 18.91 -3.64
N LEU A 97 4.19 18.74 -4.84
CA LEU A 97 3.11 17.79 -5.09
C LEU A 97 3.67 16.37 -5.12
N TYR A 98 3.05 15.50 -4.34
CA TYR A 98 3.36 14.07 -4.30
C TYR A 98 2.20 13.26 -4.83
N ASN A 99 2.50 12.34 -5.73
CA ASN A 99 1.58 11.30 -6.15
C ASN A 99 1.79 10.09 -5.23
N ILE A 100 0.71 9.63 -4.60
CA ILE A 100 0.76 8.63 -3.55
C ILE A 100 -0.14 7.46 -3.94
N GLN A 101 0.39 6.24 -3.81
CA GLN A 101 -0.32 4.99 -4.03
C GLN A 101 0.04 4.01 -2.93
N VAL A 102 -0.88 3.11 -2.62
CA VAL A 102 -0.65 2.05 -1.62
C VAL A 102 -0.94 0.70 -2.27
N LEU A 103 -0.10 -0.27 -1.96
CA LEU A 103 -0.32 -1.66 -2.31
C LEU A 103 -0.09 -2.57 -1.11
N ALA A 104 -0.63 -3.76 -1.19
CA ALA A 104 -0.38 -4.82 -0.21
C ALA A 104 0.52 -5.89 -0.82
N PHE A 105 1.20 -6.65 0.02
CA PHE A 105 1.99 -7.77 -0.46
C PHE A 105 1.89 -8.97 0.48
N ASN A 106 2.08 -10.14 -0.09
CA ASN A 106 2.22 -11.39 0.61
C ASN A 106 3.50 -12.10 0.15
N SER A 107 3.71 -13.35 0.57
CA SER A 107 4.90 -14.11 0.18
C SER A 107 5.03 -14.39 -1.31
N ALA A 108 3.93 -14.32 -2.07
CA ALA A 108 3.92 -14.59 -3.50
C ALA A 108 4.11 -13.33 -4.36
N GLY A 109 3.83 -12.14 -3.84
CA GLY A 109 4.01 -10.91 -4.60
C GLY A 109 3.14 -9.75 -4.12
N GLU A 110 3.03 -8.74 -4.98
CA GLU A 110 2.37 -7.49 -4.69
C GLU A 110 0.98 -7.42 -5.35
N SER A 111 0.05 -6.75 -4.67
CA SER A 111 -1.26 -6.42 -5.23
C SER A 111 -1.14 -5.32 -6.29
N PRO A 112 -2.21 -5.07 -7.07
CA PRO A 112 -2.32 -3.81 -7.79
C PRO A 112 -2.22 -2.62 -6.84
N THR A 113 -1.79 -1.48 -7.35
CA THR A 113 -1.75 -0.23 -6.58
C THR A 113 -3.15 0.37 -6.46
N SER A 114 -3.37 1.12 -5.39
CA SER A 114 -4.56 1.97 -5.25
C SER A 114 -4.59 3.06 -6.33
N LEU A 115 -5.71 3.76 -6.43
CA LEU A 115 -5.78 4.98 -7.23
C LEU A 115 -4.72 5.98 -6.73
N THR A 116 -4.20 6.77 -7.65
CA THR A 116 -3.22 7.80 -7.33
C THR A 116 -3.88 8.97 -6.62
N LEU A 117 -3.37 9.31 -5.45
CA LEU A 117 -3.75 10.50 -4.71
C LEU A 117 -2.66 11.56 -4.85
N THR A 118 -3.05 12.82 -4.94
CA THR A 118 -2.09 13.93 -5.05
C THR A 118 -2.24 14.85 -3.86
N VAL A 119 -1.16 15.05 -3.12
CA VAL A 119 -1.11 15.93 -1.95
C VAL A 119 0.12 16.80 -2.04
N ARG A 120 -0.03 18.09 -1.67
CA ARG A 120 1.09 19.02 -1.59
C ARG A 120 1.67 18.99 -0.18
N SER A 121 2.99 18.90 -0.08
CA SER A 121 3.68 19.02 1.21
C SER A 121 3.68 20.46 1.73
N ALA A 122 3.93 20.63 3.02
CA ALA A 122 3.98 21.96 3.64
C ALA A 122 5.14 22.80 3.09
N GLU A 123 5.04 24.12 3.26
CA GLU A 123 6.05 25.06 2.76
C GLU A 123 7.43 24.85 3.40
N ASP A 124 7.47 24.62 4.71
CA ASP A 124 8.71 24.47 5.45
C ASP A 124 8.86 23.13 6.17
N GLY A 125 7.99 22.18 5.92
CA GLY A 125 7.95 20.97 6.75
C GLY A 125 7.63 21.26 8.22
N LYS A 126 7.20 22.47 8.54
CA LYS A 126 6.83 22.91 9.87
C LYS A 126 5.33 22.79 10.09
N LYS A 127 4.98 22.76 11.38
CA LYS A 127 3.60 22.80 11.82
C LYS A 127 2.86 23.95 11.14
N ILE A 128 1.73 23.64 10.54
CA ILE A 128 0.82 24.66 10.03
C ILE A 128 0.13 25.29 11.23
N GLU A 129 0.69 26.40 11.71
CA GLU A 129 0.06 27.25 12.69
C GLU A 129 -0.84 28.19 11.89
N ASN A 130 -2.05 28.38 12.17
CA ASN A 130 -2.95 29.27 11.44
C ASN A 130 -3.28 28.80 10.02
N LEU A 131 -4.04 27.72 9.93
CA LEU A 131 -4.91 27.55 8.78
C LEU A 131 -5.93 28.70 8.82
N LEU A 132 -5.48 29.85 8.34
CA LEU A 132 -6.41 30.94 8.12
C LEU A 132 -7.26 30.60 6.92
N VAL A 133 -8.46 30.19 7.20
CA VAL A 133 -9.49 30.09 6.19
C VAL A 133 -10.07 31.48 6.04
N TYR A 134 -9.69 32.13 4.99
CA TYR A 134 -10.36 33.37 4.58
C TYR A 134 -11.55 33.03 3.71
#